data_5d0a0bc6ef36419fde4e8a48835e9103
#
_entry.id   5d0a0bc6ef36419fde4e8a48835e9103
#
_cell.length_a   1.000
_cell.length_b   1.000
_cell.length_c   1.000
_cell.angle_alpha   90.00
_cell.angle_beta   90.00
_cell.angle_gamma   90.00
#
_symmetry.space_group_name_H-M   'P 1'
#
loop_
_entity.id
_entity.type
_entity.pdbx_description
1 polymer ?
#
loop_
_entity_poly.entity_id
_entity_poly.type
_entity_poly.pdbx_seq_one_letter_code
_entity_poly.pdbx_strand_id
1 'polypeptide(L)'
;MRSLFAKIVAWFVLTMVITLTATILISALSYNPYSSPQPTVLSMLLSVGMTEARHAWETGGPEALKDTLARFKSVTHVSELIFADANGTDVLTGEQHQALIQQAHGWSRFPFSGDRGTTFARFSSDGKYCLFVIAAQRSFLAGNLQSTHLLVLVLAVLLCYALAYHLTAPLRRLKNALDQFGRGDLSARAHENRGDELGDLARAFDRMADRIQTLLAAERRLLLDISHELRSPLARLSVAVELARSGGNALPLDRIQKEADRLNALISQMLEVTRAEGDSNRKHERVQLESLVANLVDACSIEARARGCTLALSAPVNVVIDGDPELLHRAIENVVRNAIRYAPADTKIEVSVAVANGRAQVRVRDYGPGVPADALPHLFEPFYRVDSARNRGSGGVGLGLSIARRAVEIHQGTLRASNANPGLLVEIDLPAAPIEGGLQPAQGLTLATK
;
A
#
# COMPACT_ATOMS: atom_id res chain seq x y z
N MET A 1 15.99 -7.59 1.10
CA MET A 1 15.37 -6.52 1.91
C MET A 1 14.10 -6.07 1.20
N ARG A 2 12.94 -6.54 1.66
CA ARG A 2 11.63 -6.23 1.02
C ARG A 2 10.98 -4.94 1.56
N SER A 3 11.30 -4.54 2.78
CA SER A 3 10.72 -3.35 3.41
C SER A 3 11.40 -2.05 2.97
N LEU A 4 10.59 -1.01 2.69
CA LEU A 4 11.03 0.36 2.41
C LEU A 4 11.84 0.92 3.59
N PHE A 5 11.36 0.69 4.80
CA PHE A 5 12.07 1.09 6.03
C PHE A 5 13.47 0.50 6.08
N ALA A 6 13.62 -0.81 5.80
CA ALA A 6 14.93 -1.45 5.78
C ALA A 6 15.85 -0.88 4.69
N LYS A 7 15.31 -0.47 3.53
CA LYS A 7 16.09 0.22 2.47
C LYS A 7 16.55 1.60 2.92
N ILE A 8 15.67 2.40 3.54
CA ILE A 8 16.01 3.73 4.07
C ILE A 8 17.10 3.63 5.12
N VAL A 9 16.94 2.72 6.09
CA VAL A 9 17.93 2.48 7.15
C VAL A 9 19.26 2.03 6.54
N ALA A 10 19.26 1.11 5.59
CA ALA A 10 20.48 0.66 4.92
C ALA A 10 21.19 1.79 4.17
N TRP A 11 20.46 2.65 3.45
CA TRP A 11 21.02 3.84 2.80
C TRP A 11 21.59 4.82 3.82
N PHE A 12 20.90 5.07 4.93
CA PHE A 12 21.38 5.95 5.99
C PHE A 12 22.66 5.40 6.64
N VAL A 13 22.69 4.12 6.98
CA VAL A 13 23.89 3.46 7.51
C VAL A 13 25.03 3.49 6.50
N LEU A 14 24.75 3.22 5.22
CA LEU A 14 25.76 3.27 4.15
C LEU A 14 26.35 4.67 4.02
N THR A 15 25.54 5.72 3.98
CA THR A 15 26.04 7.11 3.92
C THR A 15 26.84 7.48 5.15
N MET A 16 26.39 7.07 6.34
CA MET A 16 27.11 7.29 7.59
C MET A 16 28.46 6.58 7.61
N VAL A 17 28.54 5.32 7.15
CA VAL A 17 29.79 4.56 7.07
C VAL A 17 30.74 5.18 6.05
N ILE A 18 30.25 5.57 4.86
CA ILE A 18 31.08 6.21 3.83
C ILE A 18 31.64 7.55 4.34
N THR A 19 30.81 8.38 4.97
CA THR A 19 31.28 9.68 5.48
C THR A 19 32.26 9.52 6.64
N LEU A 20 32.01 8.57 7.53
CA LEU A 20 32.90 8.28 8.66
C LEU A 20 34.26 7.73 8.18
N THR A 21 34.26 6.74 7.28
CA THR A 21 35.49 6.16 6.75
C THR A 21 36.28 7.16 5.93
N ALA A 22 35.62 8.00 5.12
CA ALA A 22 36.27 9.06 4.38
C ALA A 22 36.90 10.11 5.34
N THR A 23 36.21 10.49 6.41
CA THR A 23 36.73 11.42 7.43
C THR A 23 37.95 10.84 8.14
N ILE A 24 37.90 9.56 8.54
CA ILE A 24 39.03 8.88 9.18
C ILE A 24 40.21 8.78 8.21
N LEU A 25 39.99 8.39 6.97
CA LEU A 25 41.02 8.25 5.96
C LEU A 25 41.69 9.61 5.66
N ILE A 26 40.88 10.67 5.51
CA ILE A 26 41.36 12.02 5.32
C ILE A 26 42.20 12.47 6.53
N SER A 27 41.71 12.22 7.72
CA SER A 27 42.42 12.56 8.96
C SER A 27 43.75 11.81 9.03
N ALA A 28 43.78 10.51 8.69
CA ALA A 28 44.98 9.69 8.70
C ALA A 28 46.01 10.14 7.63
N LEU A 29 45.55 10.46 6.41
CA LEU A 29 46.41 10.95 5.33
C LEU A 29 46.91 12.37 5.57
N SER A 30 46.12 13.19 6.31
CA SER A 30 46.48 14.55 6.67
C SER A 30 47.35 14.63 7.92
N TYR A 31 47.50 13.50 8.62
CA TYR A 31 48.34 13.44 9.83
C TYR A 31 49.79 13.57 9.42
N ASN A 32 50.34 14.77 9.57
CA ASN A 32 51.77 15.02 9.42
C ASN A 32 52.38 14.99 10.82
N PRO A 33 53.13 13.96 11.18
CA PRO A 33 53.73 13.85 12.52
C PRO A 33 54.69 15.01 12.84
N TYR A 34 55.10 15.77 11.83
CA TYR A 34 55.98 16.94 11.98
C TYR A 34 55.20 18.25 12.23
N SER A 35 53.86 18.25 12.03
CA SER A 35 53.04 19.46 12.22
C SER A 35 52.56 19.69 13.65
N SER A 36 52.61 18.68 14.49
CA SER A 36 52.38 18.77 15.95
C SER A 36 53.47 18.00 16.68
N PRO A 37 54.65 18.60 16.83
CA PRO A 37 55.72 17.94 17.58
C PRO A 37 55.21 17.63 19.01
N GLN A 38 55.32 16.37 19.42
CA GLN A 38 55.03 16.00 20.80
C GLN A 38 55.81 16.92 21.71
N PRO A 39 55.28 17.39 22.84
CA PRO A 39 55.94 18.33 23.76
C PRO A 39 57.37 17.90 24.14
N THR A 40 57.58 16.59 24.16
CA THR A 40 58.89 15.99 24.44
C THR A 40 59.93 16.21 23.32
N VAL A 41 59.51 16.03 22.04
CA VAL A 41 60.39 16.20 20.89
C VAL A 41 60.72 17.70 20.71
N LEU A 42 59.71 18.55 20.81
CA LEU A 42 59.92 20.00 20.71
C LEU A 42 60.82 20.53 21.82
N SER A 43 60.61 20.09 23.07
CA SER A 43 61.44 20.48 24.21
C SER A 43 62.91 20.03 24.04
N MET A 44 63.10 18.85 23.45
CA MET A 44 64.41 18.34 23.13
C MET A 44 65.09 19.16 22.02
N LEU A 45 64.39 19.45 20.94
CA LEU A 45 64.89 20.30 19.85
C LEU A 45 65.25 21.72 20.36
N LEU A 46 64.35 22.31 21.15
CA LEU A 46 64.60 23.64 21.74
C LEU A 46 65.81 23.62 22.70
N SER A 47 66.03 22.52 23.45
CA SER A 47 67.19 22.41 24.32
C SER A 47 68.49 22.26 23.56
N VAL A 48 68.53 21.50 22.48
CA VAL A 48 69.66 21.35 21.60
C VAL A 48 69.93 22.69 20.86
N GLY A 49 68.88 23.29 20.27
CA GLY A 49 69.00 24.58 19.59
C GLY A 49 69.52 25.69 20.51
N MET A 50 69.06 25.74 21.79
CA MET A 50 69.56 26.67 22.76
C MET A 50 71.05 26.45 23.08
N THR A 51 71.43 25.20 23.25
CA THR A 51 72.84 24.87 23.58
C THR A 51 73.77 25.22 22.42
N GLU A 52 73.40 24.89 21.19
CA GLU A 52 74.16 25.21 19.99
C GLU A 52 74.21 26.71 19.72
N ALA A 53 73.08 27.43 19.85
CA ALA A 53 73.07 28.88 19.67
C ALA A 53 73.95 29.61 20.69
N ARG A 54 73.87 29.18 21.96
CA ARG A 54 74.74 29.72 22.97
C ARG A 54 76.21 29.44 22.75
N HIS A 55 76.55 28.20 22.37
CA HIS A 55 77.96 27.85 22.06
C HIS A 55 78.48 28.66 20.87
N ALA A 56 77.73 28.78 19.82
CA ALA A 56 78.10 29.59 18.65
C ALA A 56 78.30 31.07 19.00
N TRP A 57 77.47 31.62 19.87
CA TRP A 57 77.61 32.99 20.33
C TRP A 57 78.89 33.17 21.16
N GLU A 58 79.14 32.31 22.16
CA GLU A 58 80.24 32.42 23.11
C GLU A 58 81.61 32.14 22.44
N THR A 59 81.67 31.32 21.35
CA THR A 59 82.94 30.92 20.77
C THR A 59 83.21 31.61 19.42
N GLY A 60 82.15 31.93 18.62
CA GLY A 60 82.30 32.43 17.28
C GLY A 60 81.63 33.80 17.03
N GLY A 61 80.99 34.36 18.01
CA GLY A 61 80.38 35.70 17.93
C GLY A 61 79.14 35.77 17.00
N PRO A 62 78.79 36.97 16.53
CA PRO A 62 77.53 37.19 15.80
C PRO A 62 77.39 36.40 14.49
N GLU A 63 78.45 36.20 13.71
CA GLU A 63 78.39 35.46 12.45
C GLU A 63 78.13 33.96 12.67
N ALA A 64 78.79 33.35 13.65
CA ALA A 64 78.57 31.94 13.97
C ALA A 64 77.15 31.68 14.54
N LEU A 65 76.64 32.60 15.31
CA LEU A 65 75.23 32.52 15.81
C LEU A 65 74.26 32.62 14.64
N LYS A 66 74.44 33.57 13.73
CA LYS A 66 73.59 33.76 12.56
C LYS A 66 73.52 32.51 11.69
N ASP A 67 74.67 31.87 11.40
CA ASP A 67 74.70 30.62 10.64
C ASP A 67 74.06 29.47 11.38
N THR A 68 74.18 29.38 12.69
CA THR A 68 73.53 28.35 13.53
C THR A 68 72.02 28.51 13.54
N LEU A 69 71.51 29.72 13.73
CA LEU A 69 70.10 30.01 13.71
C LEU A 69 69.49 29.80 12.30
N ALA A 70 70.23 30.15 11.22
CA ALA A 70 69.79 29.88 9.87
C ALA A 70 69.64 28.37 9.57
N ARG A 71 70.62 27.55 10.00
CA ARG A 71 70.53 26.09 9.91
C ARG A 71 69.39 25.54 10.74
N PHE A 72 69.20 25.98 11.97
CA PHE A 72 68.10 25.55 12.84
C PHE A 72 66.73 25.93 12.22
N LYS A 73 66.65 27.15 11.65
CA LYS A 73 65.41 27.60 10.96
C LYS A 73 65.09 26.74 9.70
N SER A 74 66.10 26.32 8.93
CA SER A 74 65.90 25.49 7.76
C SER A 74 65.42 24.07 8.09
N VAL A 75 65.88 23.51 9.21
CA VAL A 75 65.48 22.16 9.69
C VAL A 75 64.10 22.17 10.39
N THR A 76 63.81 23.22 11.13
CA THR A 76 62.58 23.28 11.94
C THR A 76 61.41 23.94 11.22
N HIS A 77 61.61 24.60 10.07
CA HIS A 77 60.62 25.29 9.28
C HIS A 77 59.78 26.29 10.06
N VAL A 78 60.39 26.91 11.06
CA VAL A 78 59.72 27.93 11.88
C VAL A 78 59.76 29.31 11.24
N SER A 79 58.78 30.17 11.54
CA SER A 79 58.67 31.49 10.93
C SER A 79 59.77 32.42 11.35
N GLU A 80 60.07 32.43 12.67
CA GLU A 80 61.03 33.34 13.22
C GLU A 80 61.77 32.70 14.41
N LEU A 81 63.07 33.01 14.55
CA LEU A 81 63.95 32.60 15.65
C LEU A 81 64.60 33.85 16.20
N ILE A 82 64.48 34.05 17.51
CA ILE A 82 65.04 35.19 18.23
C ILE A 82 65.93 34.65 19.34
N PHE A 83 67.20 35.03 19.36
CA PHE A 83 68.12 34.71 20.44
C PHE A 83 68.38 35.98 21.24
N ALA A 84 67.81 36.08 22.42
CA ALA A 84 67.84 37.28 23.26
C ALA A 84 68.65 37.09 24.55
N ASP A 85 69.12 38.17 25.09
CA ASP A 85 69.76 38.24 26.42
C ASP A 85 68.68 38.17 27.55
N ALA A 86 69.13 38.17 28.79
CA ALA A 86 68.25 38.12 29.94
C ALA A 86 67.28 39.33 30.04
N ASN A 87 67.57 40.43 29.38
CA ASN A 87 66.73 41.61 29.32
C ASN A 87 65.76 41.64 28.18
N GLY A 88 65.83 40.63 27.30
CA GLY A 88 64.97 40.54 26.11
C GLY A 88 65.49 41.30 24.90
N THR A 89 66.75 41.69 24.91
CA THR A 89 67.39 42.31 23.74
C THR A 89 67.88 41.22 22.81
N ASP A 90 67.45 41.20 21.57
CA ASP A 90 67.97 40.29 20.54
C ASP A 90 69.47 40.56 20.33
N VAL A 91 70.26 39.55 20.51
CA VAL A 91 71.72 39.67 20.50
C VAL A 91 72.28 39.96 19.08
N LEU A 92 71.56 39.65 18.03
CA LEU A 92 71.94 39.92 16.62
C LEU A 92 71.44 41.27 16.12
N THR A 93 70.20 41.65 16.43
CA THR A 93 69.56 42.83 15.84
C THR A 93 69.54 44.03 16.82
N GLY A 94 69.70 43.79 18.12
CA GLY A 94 69.58 44.81 19.15
C GLY A 94 68.13 45.20 19.46
N GLU A 95 67.14 44.58 18.86
CA GLU A 95 65.73 44.87 19.11
C GLU A 95 65.31 44.38 20.48
N GLN A 96 64.44 45.14 21.13
CA GLN A 96 63.91 44.79 22.47
C GLN A 96 62.59 44.04 22.36
N HIS A 97 62.59 42.80 22.91
CA HIS A 97 61.43 41.90 22.98
C HIS A 97 60.95 41.67 24.44
N GLN A 98 60.89 42.75 25.25
CA GLN A 98 60.51 42.69 26.64
C GLN A 98 59.14 42.02 26.87
N ALA A 99 58.17 42.25 25.98
CA ALA A 99 56.88 41.61 26.05
C ALA A 99 56.93 40.08 25.96
N LEU A 100 57.85 39.52 25.15
CA LEU A 100 58.04 38.09 24.99
C LEU A 100 58.68 37.47 26.26
N ILE A 101 59.61 38.15 26.89
CA ILE A 101 60.22 37.69 28.16
C ILE A 101 59.25 37.71 29.31
N GLN A 102 58.44 38.77 29.45
CA GLN A 102 57.43 38.84 30.51
C GLN A 102 56.40 37.72 30.37
N GLN A 103 56.01 37.43 29.15
CA GLN A 103 55.11 36.30 28.86
C GLN A 103 55.82 34.96 29.11
N ALA A 104 57.10 34.80 28.79
CA ALA A 104 57.86 33.57 28.99
C ALA A 104 58.13 33.26 30.47
N HIS A 105 58.33 34.25 31.33
CA HIS A 105 58.54 34.07 32.77
C HIS A 105 57.28 33.62 33.52
N GLY A 106 56.09 33.99 33.01
CA GLY A 106 54.83 33.55 33.57
C GLY A 106 54.47 32.09 33.27
N TRP A 107 55.10 31.45 32.24
CA TRP A 107 54.70 30.16 31.69
C TRP A 107 55.90 29.26 31.33
N SER A 108 56.60 28.79 32.33
CA SER A 108 57.87 28.08 32.16
C SER A 108 57.82 26.74 31.41
N ARG A 109 56.68 26.26 30.93
CA ARG A 109 56.56 24.92 30.30
C ARG A 109 55.60 24.80 29.11
N PHE A 110 54.89 25.85 28.67
CA PHE A 110 53.88 25.73 27.58
C PHE A 110 54.05 26.82 26.52
N PRO A 111 53.68 26.47 25.23
CA PRO A 111 53.63 27.49 24.17
C PRO A 111 52.59 28.54 24.54
N PHE A 112 52.88 29.80 24.30
CA PHE A 112 51.92 30.87 24.39
C PHE A 112 51.57 31.38 22.98
N SER A 113 50.29 31.70 22.77
CA SER A 113 49.81 32.23 21.50
C SER A 113 49.79 33.74 21.57
N GLY A 114 50.54 34.40 20.69
CA GLY A 114 50.53 35.85 20.51
C GLY A 114 50.09 36.24 19.12
N ASP A 115 50.04 37.53 18.81
CA ASP A 115 49.61 38.07 17.51
C ASP A 115 50.44 37.58 16.32
N ARG A 116 51.68 37.11 16.56
CA ARG A 116 52.62 36.60 15.53
C ARG A 116 52.61 35.09 15.37
N GLY A 117 51.83 34.36 16.18
CA GLY A 117 51.74 32.90 16.13
C GLY A 117 52.00 32.23 17.48
N THR A 118 52.18 30.90 17.45
CA THR A 118 52.52 30.14 18.64
C THR A 118 54.02 30.29 18.97
N THR A 119 54.33 30.90 20.10
CA THR A 119 55.70 31.18 20.54
C THR A 119 56.12 30.16 21.60
N PHE A 120 57.28 29.58 21.40
CA PHE A 120 57.97 28.71 22.36
C PHE A 120 59.21 29.40 22.87
N ALA A 121 59.49 29.36 24.15
CA ALA A 121 60.64 29.95 24.75
C ALA A 121 61.46 28.91 25.53
N ARG A 122 62.80 29.01 25.39
CA ARG A 122 63.75 28.19 26.18
C ARG A 122 64.84 29.06 26.74
N PHE A 123 64.99 29.05 28.05
CA PHE A 123 66.08 29.73 28.73
C PHE A 123 67.31 28.85 28.77
N SER A 124 68.51 29.49 28.74
CA SER A 124 69.78 28.82 28.99
C SER A 124 69.85 28.36 30.44
N SER A 125 70.72 27.40 30.72
CA SER A 125 70.87 26.83 32.07
C SER A 125 71.36 27.86 33.13
N ASP A 126 72.05 28.92 32.70
CA ASP A 126 72.58 30.03 33.49
C ASP A 126 71.64 31.26 33.48
N GLY A 127 70.49 31.19 32.78
CA GLY A 127 69.54 32.29 32.73
C GLY A 127 69.97 33.52 31.96
N LYS A 128 71.15 33.52 31.31
CA LYS A 128 71.67 34.68 30.58
C LYS A 128 71.06 34.91 29.22
N TYR A 129 70.56 33.82 28.57
CA TYR A 129 70.03 33.88 27.22
C TYR A 129 68.68 33.16 27.12
N CYS A 130 67.83 33.57 26.16
CA CYS A 130 66.56 32.96 25.83
C CYS A 130 66.43 32.78 24.31
N LEU A 131 66.03 31.58 23.87
CA LEU A 131 65.71 31.28 22.50
C LEU A 131 64.18 31.26 22.35
N PHE A 132 63.65 32.19 21.53
CA PHE A 132 62.28 32.23 21.12
C PHE A 132 62.14 31.60 19.73
N VAL A 133 61.15 30.69 19.61
CA VAL A 133 60.80 30.04 18.36
C VAL A 133 59.36 30.38 18.09
N ILE A 134 59.10 31.12 17.01
CA ILE A 134 57.78 31.55 16.59
C ILE A 134 57.35 30.70 15.41
N ALA A 135 56.32 29.86 15.64
CA ALA A 135 55.67 29.11 14.59
C ALA A 135 54.47 29.89 14.05
N ALA A 136 54.38 30.07 12.72
CA ALA A 136 53.25 30.76 12.13
C ALA A 136 51.94 30.07 12.53
N GLN A 137 50.99 30.83 13.00
CA GLN A 137 49.63 30.36 13.22
C GLN A 137 49.01 30.11 11.82
N ARG A 138 49.05 28.86 11.36
CA ARG A 138 48.21 28.47 10.22
C ARG A 138 46.77 28.64 10.67
N SER A 139 46.04 29.56 10.06
CA SER A 139 44.61 29.73 10.31
C SER A 139 43.93 28.38 10.18
N PHE A 140 43.38 27.90 11.30
CA PHE A 140 42.73 26.59 11.40
C PHE A 140 41.63 26.45 10.34
N LEU A 141 41.02 27.55 9.90
CA LEU A 141 39.98 27.61 8.90
C LEU A 141 40.48 27.61 7.42
N ALA A 142 41.66 28.15 7.15
CA ALA A 142 42.14 28.28 5.76
C ALA A 142 42.94 27.04 5.25
N GLY A 143 43.44 26.21 6.17
CA GLY A 143 44.25 25.03 5.82
C GLY A 143 43.50 23.71 5.72
N ASN A 144 42.26 23.59 6.22
CA ASN A 144 41.57 22.30 6.38
C ASN A 144 40.32 22.10 5.53
N LEU A 145 39.92 23.06 4.72
CA LEU A 145 39.01 22.76 3.59
C LEU A 145 39.84 22.14 2.44
N GLN A 146 40.45 20.99 2.72
CA GLN A 146 41.10 20.22 1.66
C GLN A 146 40.02 19.79 0.65
N SER A 147 40.36 19.76 -0.61
CA SER A 147 39.51 19.31 -1.73
C SER A 147 38.81 17.98 -1.45
N THR A 148 39.38 17.16 -0.59
CA THR A 148 38.87 15.87 -0.11
C THR A 148 37.62 16.00 0.77
N HIS A 149 37.49 16.98 1.67
CA HIS A 149 36.26 17.21 2.45
C HIS A 149 35.11 17.69 1.55
N LEU A 150 35.43 18.50 0.53
CA LEU A 150 34.47 18.92 -0.47
C LEU A 150 33.94 17.72 -1.27
N LEU A 151 34.82 16.78 -1.64
CA LEU A 151 34.43 15.56 -2.36
C LEU A 151 33.48 14.69 -1.55
N VAL A 152 33.75 14.51 -0.23
CA VAL A 152 32.88 13.74 0.67
C VAL A 152 31.51 14.40 0.81
N LEU A 153 31.49 15.73 0.94
CA LEU A 153 30.23 16.48 1.00
C LEU A 153 29.41 16.32 -0.28
N VAL A 154 30.05 16.46 -1.44
CA VAL A 154 29.39 16.29 -2.74
C VAL A 154 28.83 14.86 -2.88
N LEU A 155 29.61 13.84 -2.49
CA LEU A 155 29.16 12.45 -2.53
C LEU A 155 27.96 12.21 -1.60
N ALA A 156 28.00 12.75 -0.39
CA ALA A 156 26.87 12.65 0.55
C ALA A 156 25.59 13.31 0.01
N VAL A 157 25.73 14.51 -0.59
CA VAL A 157 24.60 15.21 -1.23
C VAL A 157 24.02 14.40 -2.40
N LEU A 158 24.88 13.82 -3.25
CA LEU A 158 24.44 12.97 -4.37
C LEU A 158 23.71 11.72 -3.89
N LEU A 159 24.20 11.06 -2.83
CA LEU A 159 23.55 9.91 -2.23
C LEU A 159 22.18 10.27 -1.64
N CYS A 160 22.09 11.38 -0.91
CA CYS A 160 20.81 11.87 -0.38
C CYS A 160 19.82 12.23 -1.50
N TYR A 161 20.31 12.86 -2.57
CA TYR A 161 19.49 13.17 -3.74
C TYR A 161 18.97 11.90 -4.44
N ALA A 162 19.84 10.91 -4.64
CA ALA A 162 19.46 9.63 -5.23
C ALA A 162 18.39 8.91 -4.39
N LEU A 163 18.53 8.91 -3.05
CA LEU A 163 17.52 8.35 -2.15
C LEU A 163 16.19 9.10 -2.23
N ALA A 164 16.24 10.44 -2.18
CA ALA A 164 15.05 11.27 -2.28
C ALA A 164 14.31 11.04 -3.61
N TYR A 165 15.04 10.96 -4.72
CA TYR A 165 14.49 10.65 -6.04
C TYR A 165 13.84 9.26 -6.08
N HIS A 166 14.53 8.25 -5.53
CA HIS A 166 14.05 6.86 -5.49
C HIS A 166 12.76 6.69 -4.67
N LEU A 167 12.52 7.54 -3.67
CA LEU A 167 11.30 7.55 -2.88
C LEU A 167 10.21 8.43 -3.49
N THR A 168 10.58 9.60 -4.00
CA THR A 168 9.60 10.60 -4.45
C THR A 168 9.03 10.28 -5.83
N ALA A 169 9.82 9.69 -6.73
CA ALA A 169 9.37 9.40 -8.09
C ALA A 169 8.18 8.40 -8.14
N PRO A 170 8.19 7.27 -7.39
CA PRO A 170 7.04 6.36 -7.34
C PRO A 170 5.80 6.99 -6.72
N LEU A 171 5.98 7.80 -5.66
CA LEU A 171 4.86 8.52 -5.03
C LEU A 171 4.20 9.51 -5.99
N ARG A 172 4.99 10.20 -6.83
CA ARG A 172 4.44 11.09 -7.86
C ARG A 172 3.67 10.32 -8.93
N ARG A 173 4.15 9.13 -9.34
CA ARG A 173 3.43 8.27 -10.29
C ARG A 173 2.09 7.82 -9.72
N LEU A 174 2.10 7.31 -8.48
CA LEU A 174 0.88 6.89 -7.79
C LEU A 174 -0.10 8.07 -7.63
N LYS A 175 0.39 9.25 -7.22
CA LYS A 175 -0.43 10.46 -7.15
C LYS A 175 -1.05 10.81 -8.50
N ASN A 176 -0.26 10.80 -9.57
CA ASN A 176 -0.76 11.13 -10.90
C ASN A 176 -1.83 10.13 -11.37
N ALA A 177 -1.64 8.83 -11.10
CA ALA A 177 -2.64 7.80 -11.41
C ALA A 177 -3.93 8.02 -10.61
N LEU A 178 -3.83 8.35 -9.32
CA LEU A 178 -4.97 8.72 -8.47
C LEU A 178 -5.71 9.96 -8.99
N ASP A 179 -4.96 11.00 -9.37
CA ASP A 179 -5.54 12.25 -9.89
C ASP A 179 -6.25 12.02 -11.25
N GLN A 180 -5.68 11.21 -12.13
CA GLN A 180 -6.30 10.84 -13.42
C GLN A 180 -7.56 10.01 -13.19
N PHE A 181 -7.48 9.00 -12.33
CA PHE A 181 -8.63 8.17 -11.97
C PHE A 181 -9.76 9.00 -11.36
N GLY A 182 -9.45 9.92 -10.44
CA GLY A 182 -10.42 10.83 -9.82
C GLY A 182 -11.06 11.84 -10.79
N ARG A 183 -10.39 12.14 -11.91
CA ARG A 183 -10.94 12.96 -13.01
C ARG A 183 -11.79 12.18 -14.00
N GLY A 184 -11.97 10.86 -13.78
CA GLY A 184 -12.82 10.02 -14.61
C GLY A 184 -12.09 9.13 -15.61
N ASP A 185 -10.76 9.18 -15.68
CA ASP A 185 -10.00 8.18 -16.45
C ASP A 185 -9.88 6.90 -15.64
N LEU A 186 -10.89 6.05 -15.76
CA LEU A 186 -10.98 4.78 -15.06
C LEU A 186 -9.93 3.75 -15.54
N SER A 187 -9.19 4.03 -16.61
CA SER A 187 -8.11 3.17 -17.09
C SER A 187 -6.76 3.47 -16.44
N ALA A 188 -6.64 4.60 -15.72
CA ALA A 188 -5.41 4.98 -15.06
C ALA A 188 -4.99 3.95 -14.00
N ARG A 189 -3.72 3.53 -14.05
CA ARG A 189 -3.09 2.58 -13.12
C ARG A 189 -1.71 3.08 -12.72
N ALA A 190 -1.29 2.71 -11.53
CA ALA A 190 0.04 3.06 -11.03
C ALA A 190 1.14 2.20 -11.66
N HIS A 191 0.85 0.93 -11.99
CA HIS A 191 1.76 -0.05 -12.63
C HIS A 191 3.15 -0.12 -11.99
N GLU A 192 3.23 -0.14 -10.66
CA GLU A 192 4.51 -0.14 -9.94
C GLU A 192 4.94 -1.56 -9.57
N ASN A 193 6.06 -2.02 -10.14
CA ASN A 193 6.59 -3.38 -9.95
C ASN A 193 7.58 -3.49 -8.77
N ARG A 194 7.38 -2.70 -7.71
CA ARG A 194 8.24 -2.77 -6.52
C ARG A 194 7.77 -3.86 -5.57
N GLY A 195 8.73 -4.46 -4.87
CA GLY A 195 8.45 -5.45 -3.82
C GLY A 195 8.51 -4.87 -2.39
N ASP A 196 8.21 -3.57 -2.22
CA ASP A 196 8.16 -2.89 -0.93
C ASP A 196 6.76 -2.34 -0.65
N GLU A 197 6.58 -1.65 0.47
CA GLU A 197 5.29 -1.12 0.93
C GLU A 197 4.66 -0.15 -0.06
N LEU A 198 5.48 0.60 -0.83
CA LEU A 198 4.98 1.47 -1.90
C LEU A 198 4.43 0.66 -3.08
N GLY A 199 5.06 -0.47 -3.41
CA GLY A 199 4.55 -1.40 -4.41
C GLY A 199 3.25 -2.07 -3.94
N ASP A 200 3.14 -2.43 -2.65
CA ASP A 200 1.90 -2.98 -2.09
C ASP A 200 0.75 -1.96 -2.17
N LEU A 201 1.03 -0.71 -1.85
CA LEU A 201 0.05 0.39 -1.95
C LEU A 201 -0.40 0.62 -3.39
N ALA A 202 0.54 0.63 -4.35
CA ALA A 202 0.22 0.78 -5.77
C ALA A 202 -0.66 -0.38 -6.27
N ARG A 203 -0.32 -1.63 -5.92
CA ARG A 203 -1.14 -2.81 -6.25
C ARG A 203 -2.53 -2.78 -5.59
N ALA A 204 -2.64 -2.27 -4.36
CA ALA A 204 -3.93 -2.09 -3.70
C ALA A 204 -4.79 -1.05 -4.44
N PHE A 205 -4.19 0.05 -4.87
CA PHE A 205 -4.86 1.04 -5.73
C PHE A 205 -5.33 0.44 -7.06
N ASP A 206 -4.44 -0.27 -7.77
CA ASP A 206 -4.78 -0.88 -9.06
C ASP A 206 -5.94 -1.88 -8.92
N ARG A 207 -5.95 -2.72 -7.87
CA ARG A 207 -7.09 -3.62 -7.56
C ARG A 207 -8.39 -2.88 -7.28
N MET A 208 -8.31 -1.77 -6.53
CA MET A 208 -9.48 -0.92 -6.26
C MET A 208 -10.00 -0.29 -7.56
N ALA A 209 -9.10 0.22 -8.40
CA ALA A 209 -9.44 0.82 -9.68
C ALA A 209 -10.11 -0.19 -10.64
N ASP A 210 -9.58 -1.43 -10.71
CA ASP A 210 -10.19 -2.53 -11.48
C ASP A 210 -11.60 -2.84 -11.00
N ARG A 211 -11.78 -2.89 -9.67
CA ARG A 211 -13.09 -3.16 -9.09
C ARG A 211 -14.11 -2.07 -9.40
N ILE A 212 -13.71 -0.80 -9.27
CA ILE A 212 -14.59 0.34 -9.58
C ILE A 212 -14.92 0.38 -11.07
N GLN A 213 -13.94 0.17 -11.95
CA GLN A 213 -14.14 0.11 -13.39
C GLN A 213 -15.15 -0.99 -13.78
N THR A 214 -14.99 -2.19 -13.19
CA THR A 214 -15.90 -3.32 -13.42
C THR A 214 -17.31 -3.01 -12.94
N LEU A 215 -17.46 -2.39 -11.76
CA LEU A 215 -18.77 -2.01 -11.22
C LEU A 215 -19.46 -0.97 -12.10
N LEU A 216 -18.75 0.07 -12.52
CA LEU A 216 -19.32 1.11 -13.41
C LEU A 216 -19.66 0.58 -14.81
N ALA A 217 -18.86 -0.37 -15.32
CA ALA A 217 -19.18 -1.02 -16.60
C ALA A 217 -20.44 -1.88 -16.49
N ALA A 218 -20.60 -2.62 -15.38
CA ALA A 218 -21.81 -3.40 -15.11
C ALA A 218 -23.04 -2.51 -14.95
N GLU A 219 -22.93 -1.39 -14.21
CA GLU A 219 -24.00 -0.41 -14.06
C GLU A 219 -24.43 0.21 -15.40
N ARG A 220 -23.47 0.63 -16.23
CA ARG A 220 -23.78 1.15 -17.57
C ARG A 220 -24.48 0.14 -18.45
N ARG A 221 -24.03 -1.13 -18.41
CA ARG A 221 -24.69 -2.22 -19.16
C ARG A 221 -26.11 -2.41 -18.67
N LEU A 222 -26.33 -2.45 -17.35
CA LEU A 222 -27.65 -2.56 -16.77
C LEU A 222 -28.59 -1.43 -17.24
N LEU A 223 -28.13 -0.18 -17.23
CA LEU A 223 -28.93 0.98 -17.70
C LEU A 223 -29.29 0.88 -19.19
N LEU A 224 -28.37 0.40 -20.04
CA LEU A 224 -28.62 0.17 -21.47
C LEU A 224 -29.66 -0.94 -21.69
N ASP A 225 -29.53 -2.05 -20.98
CA ASP A 225 -30.45 -3.19 -21.08
C ASP A 225 -31.86 -2.81 -20.63
N ILE A 226 -31.95 -2.03 -19.50
CA ILE A 226 -33.22 -1.44 -19.05
C ILE A 226 -33.85 -0.58 -20.13
N SER A 227 -33.08 0.31 -20.75
CA SER A 227 -33.58 1.21 -21.79
C SER A 227 -34.12 0.43 -22.97
N HIS A 228 -33.47 -0.67 -23.36
CA HIS A 228 -33.93 -1.55 -24.44
C HIS A 228 -35.19 -2.33 -24.04
N GLU A 229 -35.26 -2.88 -22.83
CA GLU A 229 -36.39 -3.65 -22.35
C GLU A 229 -37.66 -2.79 -22.09
N LEU A 230 -37.50 -1.52 -21.74
CA LEU A 230 -38.60 -0.57 -21.59
C LEU A 230 -39.12 -0.07 -22.93
N ARG A 231 -38.25 0.14 -23.94
CA ARG A 231 -38.66 0.66 -25.24
C ARG A 231 -39.65 -0.25 -25.96
N SER A 232 -39.44 -1.57 -25.85
CA SER A 232 -40.27 -2.55 -26.56
C SER A 232 -41.75 -2.56 -26.08
N PRO A 233 -42.08 -2.70 -24.77
CA PRO A 233 -43.44 -2.64 -24.30
C PRO A 233 -44.09 -1.26 -24.49
N LEU A 234 -43.29 -0.18 -24.39
CA LEU A 234 -43.76 1.19 -24.61
C LEU A 234 -44.20 1.39 -26.06
N ALA A 235 -43.43 0.88 -27.03
CA ALA A 235 -43.79 0.92 -28.44
C ALA A 235 -45.09 0.12 -28.73
N ARG A 236 -45.21 -1.10 -28.12
CA ARG A 236 -46.47 -1.88 -28.29
C ARG A 236 -47.66 -1.21 -27.60
N LEU A 237 -47.47 -0.58 -26.46
CA LEU A 237 -48.50 0.19 -25.76
C LEU A 237 -48.95 1.39 -26.62
N SER A 238 -48.03 2.14 -27.26
CA SER A 238 -48.32 3.26 -28.15
C SER A 238 -49.14 2.79 -29.36
N VAL A 239 -48.79 1.65 -29.97
CA VAL A 239 -49.54 1.07 -31.08
C VAL A 239 -50.93 0.63 -30.62
N ALA A 240 -51.08 0.00 -29.44
CA ALA A 240 -52.37 -0.42 -28.90
C ALA A 240 -53.30 0.78 -28.61
N VAL A 241 -52.76 1.89 -28.09
CA VAL A 241 -53.48 3.13 -27.87
C VAL A 241 -53.95 3.75 -29.18
N GLU A 242 -53.12 3.76 -30.23
CA GLU A 242 -53.50 4.29 -31.55
C GLU A 242 -54.60 3.45 -32.21
N LEU A 243 -54.54 2.11 -32.09
CA LEU A 243 -55.59 1.21 -32.54
C LEU A 243 -56.88 1.40 -31.77
N ALA A 244 -56.83 1.68 -30.44
CA ALA A 244 -58.03 1.97 -29.65
C ALA A 244 -58.68 3.31 -30.05
N ARG A 245 -57.86 4.31 -30.39
CA ARG A 245 -58.35 5.62 -30.92
C ARG A 245 -59.01 5.50 -32.29
N SER A 246 -58.56 4.55 -33.09
CA SER A 246 -59.10 4.34 -34.44
C SER A 246 -60.46 3.59 -34.48
N GLY A 247 -61.11 3.38 -33.34
CA GLY A 247 -62.47 2.82 -33.25
C GLY A 247 -62.52 1.27 -33.34
N GLY A 248 -61.40 0.57 -33.02
CA GLY A 248 -61.34 -0.89 -32.97
C GLY A 248 -62.03 -1.49 -31.74
N ASN A 249 -62.58 -2.70 -31.88
CA ASN A 249 -63.22 -3.50 -30.84
C ASN A 249 -62.38 -3.66 -29.57
N ALA A 250 -62.96 -4.20 -28.46
CA ALA A 250 -62.42 -4.31 -27.09
C ALA A 250 -61.02 -4.93 -26.95
N LEU A 251 -60.47 -5.62 -27.95
CA LEU A 251 -59.12 -6.21 -28.00
C LEU A 251 -57.95 -5.23 -27.75
N PRO A 252 -57.99 -3.95 -28.15
CA PRO A 252 -56.88 -3.02 -27.84
C PRO A 252 -56.73 -2.69 -26.37
N LEU A 253 -57.81 -2.63 -25.57
CA LEU A 253 -57.80 -2.30 -24.17
C LEU A 253 -57.13 -3.38 -23.32
N ASP A 254 -57.39 -4.65 -23.62
CA ASP A 254 -56.75 -5.79 -22.97
C ASP A 254 -55.24 -5.82 -23.24
N ARG A 255 -54.82 -5.40 -24.45
CA ARG A 255 -53.40 -5.26 -24.80
C ARG A 255 -52.72 -4.13 -24.02
N ILE A 256 -53.39 -2.99 -23.91
CA ILE A 256 -52.89 -1.83 -23.12
C ILE A 256 -52.69 -2.27 -21.68
N GLN A 257 -53.67 -2.94 -21.08
CA GLN A 257 -53.57 -3.43 -19.71
C GLN A 257 -52.41 -4.41 -19.53
N LYS A 258 -52.28 -5.41 -20.42
CA LYS A 258 -51.16 -6.37 -20.36
C LYS A 258 -49.78 -5.73 -20.49
N GLU A 259 -49.59 -4.75 -21.35
CA GLU A 259 -48.31 -4.06 -21.50
C GLU A 259 -48.04 -3.11 -20.32
N ALA A 260 -49.08 -2.49 -19.71
CA ALA A 260 -48.93 -1.70 -18.48
C ALA A 260 -48.56 -2.58 -17.29
N ASP A 261 -49.20 -3.73 -17.12
CA ASP A 261 -48.87 -4.70 -16.07
C ASP A 261 -47.43 -5.23 -16.22
N ARG A 262 -47.01 -5.46 -17.47
CA ARG A 262 -45.65 -5.86 -17.78
C ARG A 262 -44.62 -4.79 -17.44
N LEU A 263 -44.92 -3.50 -17.70
CA LEU A 263 -44.06 -2.37 -17.35
C LEU A 263 -43.98 -2.21 -15.82
N ASN A 264 -45.09 -2.34 -15.10
CA ASN A 264 -45.12 -2.30 -13.66
C ASN A 264 -44.28 -3.41 -13.02
N ALA A 265 -44.36 -4.64 -13.55
CA ALA A 265 -43.55 -5.77 -13.12
C ALA A 265 -42.05 -5.53 -13.39
N LEU A 266 -41.70 -4.94 -14.54
CA LEU A 266 -40.33 -4.54 -14.85
C LEU A 266 -39.77 -3.51 -13.87
N ILE A 267 -40.53 -2.44 -13.60
CA ILE A 267 -40.14 -1.36 -12.69
C ILE A 267 -39.97 -1.94 -11.28
N SER A 268 -40.91 -2.80 -10.83
CA SER A 268 -40.83 -3.44 -9.51
C SER A 268 -39.58 -4.29 -9.38
N GLN A 269 -39.27 -5.14 -10.36
CA GLN A 269 -38.04 -5.95 -10.37
C GLN A 269 -36.77 -5.10 -10.39
N MET A 270 -36.79 -3.96 -11.07
CA MET A 270 -35.65 -3.04 -11.12
C MET A 270 -35.43 -2.35 -9.76
N LEU A 271 -36.51 -1.90 -9.11
CA LEU A 271 -36.44 -1.33 -7.76
C LEU A 271 -35.94 -2.35 -6.74
N GLU A 272 -36.21 -3.64 -6.95
CA GLU A 272 -35.67 -4.70 -6.10
C GLU A 272 -34.14 -4.85 -6.25
N VAL A 273 -33.61 -4.76 -7.47
CA VAL A 273 -32.15 -4.78 -7.69
C VAL A 273 -31.48 -3.61 -6.98
N THR A 274 -32.01 -2.39 -7.13
CA THR A 274 -31.43 -1.18 -6.51
C THR A 274 -31.60 -1.15 -4.99
N ARG A 275 -32.70 -1.61 -4.45
CA ARG A 275 -32.89 -1.73 -2.99
C ARG A 275 -31.95 -2.76 -2.38
N ALA A 276 -31.63 -3.84 -3.09
CA ALA A 276 -30.64 -4.82 -2.66
C ALA A 276 -29.23 -4.23 -2.53
N GLU A 277 -28.90 -3.09 -3.13
CA GLU A 277 -27.60 -2.44 -3.08
C GLU A 277 -27.42 -1.35 -2.02
N GLY A 278 -28.54 -0.71 -1.59
CA GLY A 278 -28.48 0.57 -0.86
C GLY A 278 -28.66 0.52 0.65
N ASP A 279 -29.10 -0.57 1.24
CA ASP A 279 -29.51 -0.56 2.65
C ASP A 279 -28.48 -1.21 3.58
N SER A 280 -27.59 -0.35 4.12
CA SER A 280 -26.61 -0.76 5.14
C SER A 280 -27.25 -1.00 6.53
N ASN A 281 -28.55 -0.72 6.69
CA ASN A 281 -29.26 -0.86 7.96
C ASN A 281 -30.26 -2.04 7.94
N ARG A 282 -29.89 -3.16 7.30
CA ARG A 282 -30.75 -4.32 7.14
C ARG A 282 -30.99 -5.04 8.46
N LYS A 283 -32.23 -5.45 8.68
CA LYS A 283 -32.60 -6.31 9.81
C LYS A 283 -32.05 -7.71 9.53
N HIS A 284 -30.93 -8.06 10.15
CA HIS A 284 -30.49 -9.45 10.23
C HIS A 284 -31.27 -10.12 11.35
N GLU A 285 -32.07 -11.11 11.00
CA GLU A 285 -32.85 -11.91 11.93
C GLU A 285 -32.48 -13.38 11.81
N ARG A 286 -32.76 -14.16 12.84
CA ARG A 286 -32.61 -15.60 12.78
C ARG A 286 -33.77 -16.19 12.00
N VAL A 287 -33.50 -16.68 10.80
CA VAL A 287 -34.49 -17.22 9.87
C VAL A 287 -34.44 -18.75 9.91
N GLN A 288 -35.58 -19.37 10.20
CA GLN A 288 -35.75 -20.82 10.05
C GLN A 288 -35.98 -21.14 8.57
N LEU A 289 -34.93 -21.65 7.92
CA LEU A 289 -34.91 -21.83 6.47
C LEU A 289 -35.97 -22.85 6.00
N GLU A 290 -36.19 -23.91 6.78
CA GLU A 290 -37.21 -24.91 6.49
C GLU A 290 -38.61 -24.28 6.42
N SER A 291 -38.99 -23.50 7.44
CA SER A 291 -40.31 -22.85 7.49
C SER A 291 -40.49 -21.85 6.36
N LEU A 292 -39.43 -21.09 6.03
CA LEU A 292 -39.45 -20.13 4.94
C LEU A 292 -39.68 -20.84 3.60
N VAL A 293 -38.94 -21.93 3.30
CA VAL A 293 -39.08 -22.71 2.07
C VAL A 293 -40.43 -23.43 2.02
N ALA A 294 -40.93 -23.96 3.12
CA ALA A 294 -42.23 -24.62 3.16
C ALA A 294 -43.38 -23.64 2.80
N ASN A 295 -43.42 -22.49 3.45
CA ASN A 295 -44.41 -21.44 3.15
C ASN A 295 -44.36 -20.99 1.69
N LEU A 296 -43.16 -20.89 1.14
CA LEU A 296 -42.94 -20.50 -0.27
C LEU A 296 -43.42 -21.57 -1.22
N VAL A 297 -43.10 -22.84 -0.97
CA VAL A 297 -43.55 -23.97 -1.79
C VAL A 297 -45.07 -24.06 -1.80
N ASP A 298 -45.73 -23.87 -0.63
CA ASP A 298 -47.19 -23.84 -0.54
C ASP A 298 -47.80 -22.70 -1.37
N ALA A 299 -47.24 -21.50 -1.27
CA ALA A 299 -47.66 -20.34 -2.05
C ALA A 299 -47.49 -20.55 -3.58
N CYS A 300 -46.37 -21.13 -4.00
CA CYS A 300 -46.09 -21.42 -5.43
C CYS A 300 -46.87 -22.64 -5.96
N SER A 301 -47.44 -23.49 -5.10
CA SER A 301 -48.13 -24.72 -5.53
C SER A 301 -49.33 -24.45 -6.42
N ILE A 302 -50.02 -23.32 -6.25
CA ILE A 302 -51.18 -22.92 -7.08
C ILE A 302 -50.70 -22.61 -8.50
N GLU A 303 -49.61 -21.84 -8.63
CA GLU A 303 -49.03 -21.51 -9.95
C GLU A 303 -48.49 -22.77 -10.67
N ALA A 304 -47.85 -23.67 -9.90
CA ALA A 304 -47.34 -24.93 -10.45
C ALA A 304 -48.48 -25.81 -11.00
N ARG A 305 -49.54 -25.98 -10.22
CA ARG A 305 -50.75 -26.75 -10.66
C ARG A 305 -51.42 -26.13 -11.90
N ALA A 306 -51.53 -24.82 -11.94
CA ALA A 306 -52.09 -24.14 -13.12
C ALA A 306 -51.24 -24.37 -14.40
N ARG A 307 -49.98 -24.78 -14.26
CA ARG A 307 -49.09 -25.18 -15.38
C ARG A 307 -48.95 -26.69 -15.55
N GLY A 308 -49.70 -27.47 -14.79
CA GLY A 308 -49.68 -28.94 -14.83
C GLY A 308 -48.49 -29.56 -14.10
N CYS A 309 -47.76 -28.80 -13.24
CA CYS A 309 -46.61 -29.30 -12.52
C CYS A 309 -46.92 -29.51 -11.03
N THR A 310 -46.12 -30.32 -10.34
CA THR A 310 -46.22 -30.54 -8.90
C THR A 310 -44.92 -30.13 -8.22
N LEU A 311 -45.03 -29.45 -7.07
CA LEU A 311 -43.91 -29.15 -6.19
C LEU A 311 -43.80 -30.20 -5.11
N ALA A 312 -42.61 -30.73 -4.86
CA ALA A 312 -42.33 -31.64 -3.75
C ALA A 312 -41.21 -31.11 -2.89
N LEU A 313 -41.53 -30.90 -1.62
CA LEU A 313 -40.57 -30.45 -0.61
C LEU A 313 -39.98 -31.63 0.17
N SER A 314 -38.67 -31.64 0.34
CA SER A 314 -37.92 -32.50 1.22
C SER A 314 -37.06 -31.63 2.16
N ALA A 315 -37.50 -31.41 3.38
CA ALA A 315 -36.78 -30.55 4.34
C ALA A 315 -36.66 -31.26 5.69
N PRO A 316 -35.79 -32.28 5.78
CA PRO A 316 -35.68 -33.11 6.99
C PRO A 316 -34.90 -32.45 8.14
N VAL A 317 -34.33 -31.25 7.92
CA VAL A 317 -33.42 -30.64 8.89
C VAL A 317 -33.82 -29.22 9.19
N ASN A 318 -33.97 -28.91 10.48
CA ASN A 318 -34.20 -27.54 10.95
C ASN A 318 -32.89 -26.77 10.93
N VAL A 319 -32.78 -25.79 10.02
CA VAL A 319 -31.59 -24.98 9.84
C VAL A 319 -31.91 -23.51 10.02
N VAL A 320 -31.14 -22.87 10.91
CA VAL A 320 -31.23 -21.43 11.16
C VAL A 320 -30.10 -20.72 10.40
N ILE A 321 -30.42 -19.63 9.74
CA ILE A 321 -29.46 -18.74 9.09
C ILE A 321 -29.69 -17.31 9.62
N ASP A 322 -28.63 -16.53 9.69
CA ASP A 322 -28.71 -15.09 10.01
C ASP A 322 -28.85 -14.31 8.70
N GLY A 323 -29.96 -13.58 8.55
CA GLY A 323 -30.19 -12.85 7.32
C GLY A 323 -31.49 -12.06 7.29
N ASP A 324 -31.73 -11.44 6.14
CA ASP A 324 -32.97 -10.72 5.83
C ASP A 324 -34.01 -11.72 5.29
N PRO A 325 -35.10 -12.00 6.01
CA PRO A 325 -36.06 -13.01 5.59
C PRO A 325 -36.78 -12.66 4.29
N GLU A 326 -36.96 -11.36 3.98
CA GLU A 326 -37.62 -10.93 2.75
C GLU A 326 -36.71 -11.14 1.52
N LEU A 327 -35.43 -10.82 1.63
CA LEU A 327 -34.47 -11.05 0.55
C LEU A 327 -34.26 -12.55 0.29
N LEU A 328 -34.18 -13.36 1.34
CA LEU A 328 -34.04 -14.80 1.23
C LEU A 328 -35.29 -15.45 0.62
N HIS A 329 -36.47 -15.02 1.05
CA HIS A 329 -37.74 -15.46 0.47
C HIS A 329 -37.75 -15.18 -1.05
N ARG A 330 -37.42 -13.95 -1.46
CA ARG A 330 -37.40 -13.55 -2.87
C ARG A 330 -36.34 -14.31 -3.67
N ALA A 331 -35.17 -14.57 -3.09
CA ALA A 331 -34.14 -15.35 -3.75
C ALA A 331 -34.62 -16.75 -4.11
N ILE A 332 -35.22 -17.44 -3.15
CA ILE A 332 -35.73 -18.81 -3.33
C ILE A 332 -36.97 -18.80 -4.23
N GLU A 333 -37.86 -17.83 -4.06
CA GLU A 333 -39.05 -17.66 -4.93
C GLU A 333 -38.65 -17.52 -6.40
N ASN A 334 -37.67 -16.69 -6.72
CA ASN A 334 -37.19 -16.50 -8.09
C ASN A 334 -36.64 -17.81 -8.71
N VAL A 335 -35.95 -18.62 -7.92
CA VAL A 335 -35.44 -19.93 -8.35
C VAL A 335 -36.60 -20.91 -8.57
N VAL A 336 -37.54 -21.00 -7.63
CA VAL A 336 -38.71 -21.92 -7.73
C VAL A 336 -39.60 -21.50 -8.89
N ARG A 337 -39.91 -20.22 -9.07
CA ARG A 337 -40.71 -19.75 -10.24
C ARG A 337 -39.98 -19.98 -11.56
N ASN A 338 -38.67 -19.90 -11.59
CA ASN A 338 -37.91 -20.27 -12.79
C ASN A 338 -38.08 -21.75 -13.12
N ALA A 339 -37.99 -22.64 -12.12
CA ALA A 339 -38.26 -24.08 -12.29
C ALA A 339 -39.66 -24.35 -12.78
N ILE A 340 -40.72 -23.72 -12.21
CA ILE A 340 -42.11 -23.84 -12.64
C ILE A 340 -42.29 -23.39 -14.10
N ARG A 341 -41.57 -22.36 -14.50
CA ARG A 341 -41.68 -21.83 -15.87
C ARG A 341 -41.17 -22.78 -16.93
N TYR A 342 -40.06 -23.48 -16.65
CA TYR A 342 -39.38 -24.32 -17.65
C TYR A 342 -39.65 -25.82 -17.50
N ALA A 343 -40.35 -26.23 -16.43
CA ALA A 343 -40.79 -27.60 -16.25
C ALA A 343 -41.88 -27.94 -17.26
N PRO A 344 -41.80 -29.11 -17.94
CA PRO A 344 -42.88 -29.65 -18.76
C PRO A 344 -44.11 -29.95 -17.91
N ALA A 345 -45.30 -29.97 -18.53
CA ALA A 345 -46.53 -30.47 -17.87
C ALA A 345 -46.32 -31.91 -17.41
N ASP A 346 -47.05 -32.30 -16.37
CA ASP A 346 -46.99 -33.62 -15.73
C ASP A 346 -45.63 -34.00 -15.12
N THR A 347 -44.76 -32.99 -14.82
CA THR A 347 -43.50 -33.20 -14.13
C THR A 347 -43.52 -32.71 -12.72
N LYS A 348 -42.58 -33.26 -11.92
CA LYS A 348 -42.35 -32.89 -10.54
C LYS A 348 -41.15 -31.95 -10.42
N ILE A 349 -41.29 -30.89 -9.67
CA ILE A 349 -40.21 -29.99 -9.30
C ILE A 349 -39.79 -30.35 -7.87
N GLU A 350 -38.54 -30.66 -7.64
CA GLU A 350 -38.01 -31.05 -6.34
C GLU A 350 -37.32 -29.88 -5.66
N VAL A 351 -37.80 -29.55 -4.45
CA VAL A 351 -37.22 -28.55 -3.56
C VAL A 351 -36.70 -29.27 -2.33
N SER A 352 -35.44 -29.11 -2.00
CA SER A 352 -34.88 -29.73 -0.81
C SER A 352 -34.06 -28.76 0.01
N VAL A 353 -34.10 -28.93 1.33
CA VAL A 353 -33.26 -28.20 2.30
C VAL A 353 -32.40 -29.23 3.02
N ALA A 354 -31.07 -28.98 3.04
CA ALA A 354 -30.10 -29.85 3.68
C ALA A 354 -29.00 -29.05 4.38
N VAL A 355 -28.25 -29.70 5.24
CA VAL A 355 -27.01 -29.14 5.81
C VAL A 355 -25.87 -29.99 5.28
N ALA A 356 -24.89 -29.33 4.68
CA ALA A 356 -23.65 -29.94 4.24
C ALA A 356 -22.48 -29.06 4.65
N ASN A 357 -21.46 -29.68 5.28
CA ASN A 357 -20.24 -28.99 5.71
C ASN A 357 -20.50 -27.73 6.59
N GLY A 358 -21.52 -27.74 7.43
CA GLY A 358 -21.88 -26.59 8.29
C GLY A 358 -22.56 -25.44 7.54
N ARG A 359 -22.99 -25.65 6.29
CA ARG A 359 -23.72 -24.68 5.47
C ARG A 359 -25.13 -25.20 5.17
N ALA A 360 -26.07 -24.27 5.12
CA ALA A 360 -27.44 -24.55 4.70
C ALA A 360 -27.51 -24.57 3.16
N GLN A 361 -28.06 -25.63 2.60
CA GLN A 361 -28.24 -25.77 1.17
C GLN A 361 -29.72 -25.86 0.82
N VAL A 362 -30.17 -25.01 -0.11
CA VAL A 362 -31.48 -25.14 -0.77
C VAL A 362 -31.23 -25.57 -2.21
N ARG A 363 -31.82 -26.68 -2.62
CA ARG A 363 -31.71 -27.22 -3.97
C ARG A 363 -33.07 -27.22 -4.63
N VAL A 364 -33.15 -26.71 -5.84
CA VAL A 364 -34.35 -26.73 -6.67
C VAL A 364 -33.99 -27.39 -7.98
N ARG A 365 -34.66 -28.51 -8.28
CA ARG A 365 -34.49 -29.28 -9.51
C ARG A 365 -35.76 -29.29 -10.34
N ASP A 366 -35.67 -28.89 -11.56
CA ASP A 366 -36.70 -29.12 -12.58
C ASP A 366 -36.33 -30.28 -13.53
N TYR A 367 -37.31 -30.74 -14.30
CA TYR A 367 -37.13 -31.77 -15.32
C TYR A 367 -37.36 -31.21 -16.73
N GLY A 368 -37.03 -29.94 -16.93
CA GLY A 368 -37.12 -29.23 -18.18
C GLY A 368 -36.05 -29.63 -19.20
N PRO A 369 -35.91 -28.87 -20.27
CA PRO A 369 -34.92 -29.16 -21.33
C PRO A 369 -33.47 -28.93 -20.91
N GLY A 370 -33.23 -28.38 -19.71
CA GLY A 370 -31.90 -27.96 -19.29
C GLY A 370 -31.43 -26.70 -20.02
N VAL A 371 -30.14 -26.43 -19.95
CA VAL A 371 -29.51 -25.23 -20.49
C VAL A 371 -28.25 -25.64 -21.29
N PRO A 372 -27.98 -25.04 -22.46
CA PRO A 372 -26.72 -25.23 -23.18
C PRO A 372 -25.52 -24.97 -22.30
N ALA A 373 -24.44 -25.75 -22.43
CA ALA A 373 -23.29 -25.68 -21.56
C ALA A 373 -22.58 -24.30 -21.58
N ASP A 374 -22.60 -23.65 -22.73
CA ASP A 374 -22.07 -22.29 -22.95
C ASP A 374 -22.93 -21.19 -22.30
N ALA A 375 -24.22 -21.46 -22.08
CA ALA A 375 -25.15 -20.54 -21.44
C ALA A 375 -25.16 -20.62 -19.90
N LEU A 376 -24.69 -21.74 -19.28
CA LEU A 376 -24.69 -21.93 -17.83
C LEU A 376 -23.97 -20.83 -17.05
N PRO A 377 -22.77 -20.34 -17.45
CA PRO A 377 -22.07 -19.27 -16.74
C PRO A 377 -22.83 -17.95 -16.73
N HIS A 378 -23.66 -17.71 -17.74
CA HIS A 378 -24.38 -16.46 -17.97
C HIS A 378 -25.80 -16.43 -17.36
N LEU A 379 -26.31 -17.56 -16.85
CA LEU A 379 -27.69 -17.67 -16.33
C LEU A 379 -28.03 -16.65 -15.24
N PHE A 380 -27.03 -16.20 -14.50
CA PHE A 380 -27.18 -15.27 -13.40
C PHE A 380 -26.86 -13.82 -13.79
N GLU A 381 -26.56 -13.56 -15.06
CA GLU A 381 -26.40 -12.19 -15.55
C GLU A 381 -27.77 -11.53 -15.73
N PRO A 382 -27.91 -10.26 -15.35
CA PRO A 382 -29.15 -9.53 -15.58
C PRO A 382 -29.54 -9.55 -17.08
N PHE A 383 -30.86 -9.72 -17.34
CA PHE A 383 -31.46 -9.76 -18.69
C PHE A 383 -31.00 -10.91 -19.58
N TYR A 384 -30.14 -11.82 -19.10
CA TYR A 384 -29.71 -12.96 -19.90
C TYR A 384 -30.83 -13.98 -20.08
N ARG A 385 -30.98 -14.48 -21.31
CA ARG A 385 -31.96 -15.50 -21.71
C ARG A 385 -31.36 -16.41 -22.76
N VAL A 386 -31.57 -17.72 -22.62
CA VAL A 386 -31.06 -18.73 -23.55
C VAL A 386 -31.72 -18.61 -24.91
N ASP A 387 -32.99 -18.19 -24.97
CA ASP A 387 -33.75 -18.01 -26.23
C ASP A 387 -34.26 -16.57 -26.37
N SER A 388 -33.54 -15.73 -27.09
CA SER A 388 -33.95 -14.36 -27.38
C SER A 388 -35.01 -14.25 -28.50
N ALA A 389 -35.26 -15.31 -29.25
CA ALA A 389 -35.99 -15.22 -30.53
C ALA A 389 -37.32 -15.94 -30.63
N ARG A 390 -37.66 -16.96 -29.84
CA ARG A 390 -38.79 -17.84 -30.13
C ARG A 390 -40.04 -17.77 -29.27
N ASN A 391 -39.97 -17.25 -28.02
CA ASN A 391 -41.16 -17.18 -27.17
C ASN A 391 -41.37 -15.82 -26.53
N ARG A 392 -41.79 -14.82 -27.33
CA ARG A 392 -42.19 -13.49 -26.81
C ARG A 392 -43.49 -13.51 -25.98
N GLY A 393 -44.15 -14.65 -25.88
CA GLY A 393 -45.45 -14.79 -25.20
C GLY A 393 -45.40 -15.25 -23.73
N SER A 394 -44.34 -15.92 -23.28
CA SER A 394 -44.32 -16.60 -21.97
C SER A 394 -43.07 -16.26 -21.13
N GLY A 395 -42.20 -15.38 -21.58
CA GLY A 395 -40.92 -15.19 -20.95
C GLY A 395 -40.82 -14.02 -19.95
N GLY A 396 -40.28 -14.23 -18.79
CA GLY A 396 -39.84 -13.16 -17.86
C GLY A 396 -38.68 -12.37 -18.46
N VAL A 397 -38.37 -11.27 -17.80
CA VAL A 397 -37.40 -10.25 -18.23
C VAL A 397 -35.94 -10.73 -18.16
N GLY A 398 -35.66 -11.84 -17.48
CA GLY A 398 -34.32 -12.33 -17.26
C GLY A 398 -33.63 -11.71 -16.00
N LEU A 399 -34.41 -11.13 -15.09
CA LEU A 399 -33.89 -10.54 -13.86
C LEU A 399 -33.98 -11.48 -12.65
N GLY A 400 -34.87 -12.48 -12.65
CA GLY A 400 -35.15 -13.29 -11.47
C GLY A 400 -33.92 -14.02 -10.88
N LEU A 401 -33.13 -14.69 -11.73
CA LEU A 401 -31.94 -15.41 -11.26
C LEU A 401 -30.80 -14.46 -10.86
N SER A 402 -30.70 -13.28 -11.45
CA SER A 402 -29.71 -12.27 -11.04
C SER A 402 -30.09 -11.63 -9.68
N ILE A 403 -31.39 -11.42 -9.42
CA ILE A 403 -31.88 -10.98 -8.11
C ILE A 403 -31.59 -12.05 -7.06
N ALA A 404 -31.85 -13.33 -7.37
CA ALA A 404 -31.55 -14.44 -6.48
C ALA A 404 -30.05 -14.50 -6.15
N ARG A 405 -29.18 -14.40 -7.15
CA ARG A 405 -27.73 -14.37 -6.97
C ARG A 405 -27.31 -13.22 -6.03
N ARG A 406 -27.80 -12.02 -6.29
CA ARG A 406 -27.45 -10.85 -5.49
C ARG A 406 -27.88 -10.97 -4.03
N ALA A 407 -29.11 -11.46 -3.80
CA ALA A 407 -29.62 -11.71 -2.45
C ALA A 407 -28.78 -12.76 -1.70
N VAL A 408 -28.38 -13.84 -2.38
CA VAL A 408 -27.53 -14.89 -1.82
C VAL A 408 -26.11 -14.35 -1.51
N GLU A 409 -25.51 -13.57 -2.39
CA GLU A 409 -24.20 -12.94 -2.18
C GLU A 409 -24.18 -11.98 -0.97
N ILE A 410 -25.26 -11.23 -0.75
CA ILE A 410 -25.43 -10.36 0.42
C ILE A 410 -25.35 -11.17 1.72
N HIS A 411 -25.87 -12.38 1.70
CA HIS A 411 -25.84 -13.33 2.83
C HIS A 411 -24.56 -14.19 2.85
N GLN A 412 -23.50 -13.78 2.14
CA GLN A 412 -22.22 -14.51 2.06
C GLN A 412 -22.39 -15.96 1.56
N GLY A 413 -23.45 -16.15 0.77
CA GLY A 413 -23.76 -17.42 0.13
C GLY A 413 -23.21 -17.53 -1.28
N THR A 414 -23.45 -18.69 -1.90
CA THR A 414 -23.16 -18.94 -3.32
C THR A 414 -24.38 -19.54 -4.01
N LEU A 415 -24.62 -19.11 -5.26
CA LEU A 415 -25.67 -19.64 -6.13
C LEU A 415 -25.01 -20.32 -7.32
N ARG A 416 -25.38 -21.59 -7.57
CA ARG A 416 -24.83 -22.38 -8.68
C ARG A 416 -25.96 -23.04 -9.48
N ALA A 417 -25.71 -23.27 -10.76
CA ALA A 417 -26.61 -24.02 -11.63
C ALA A 417 -25.84 -25.10 -12.40
N SER A 418 -26.44 -26.25 -12.54
CA SER A 418 -25.89 -27.36 -13.31
C SER A 418 -27.00 -28.13 -14.01
N ASN A 419 -26.72 -28.74 -15.18
CA ASN A 419 -27.67 -29.62 -15.85
C ASN A 419 -27.80 -30.96 -15.11
N ALA A 420 -29.02 -31.38 -14.88
CA ALA A 420 -29.35 -32.61 -14.14
C ALA A 420 -29.79 -33.81 -15.03
N ASN A 421 -29.80 -33.64 -16.35
CA ASN A 421 -30.11 -34.61 -17.40
C ASN A 421 -31.23 -35.62 -17.05
N PRO A 422 -32.53 -35.29 -17.19
CA PRO A 422 -33.01 -34.01 -17.72
C PRO A 422 -33.14 -32.93 -16.67
N GLY A 423 -33.22 -31.66 -17.15
CA GLY A 423 -33.53 -30.50 -16.35
C GLY A 423 -32.34 -29.73 -15.83
N LEU A 424 -32.63 -28.73 -15.00
CA LEU A 424 -31.69 -27.84 -14.36
C LEU A 424 -31.75 -28.05 -12.82
N LEU A 425 -30.61 -28.12 -12.19
CA LEU A 425 -30.43 -28.06 -10.74
C LEU A 425 -29.85 -26.70 -10.38
N VAL A 426 -30.55 -25.96 -9.51
CA VAL A 426 -30.06 -24.71 -8.93
C VAL A 426 -29.82 -24.94 -7.45
N GLU A 427 -28.62 -24.61 -6.98
CA GLU A 427 -28.18 -24.77 -5.60
C GLU A 427 -27.86 -23.43 -4.97
N ILE A 428 -28.50 -23.13 -3.83
CA ILE A 428 -28.26 -21.98 -2.98
C ILE A 428 -27.52 -22.50 -1.76
N ASP A 429 -26.36 -21.97 -1.47
CA ASP A 429 -25.50 -22.36 -0.35
C ASP A 429 -25.29 -21.14 0.57
N LEU A 430 -25.74 -21.23 1.82
CA LEU A 430 -25.73 -20.14 2.79
C LEU A 430 -24.96 -20.54 4.06
N PRO A 431 -24.29 -19.62 4.77
CA PRO A 431 -23.68 -19.93 6.05
C PRO A 431 -24.81 -20.24 7.08
N ALA A 432 -24.70 -21.39 7.75
CA ALA A 432 -25.62 -21.76 8.82
C ALA A 432 -25.25 -20.99 10.09
N ALA A 433 -26.25 -20.47 10.81
CA ALA A 433 -26.03 -19.88 12.12
C ALA A 433 -25.70 -20.98 13.14
N PRO A 434 -24.81 -20.71 14.12
CA PRO A 434 -24.57 -21.65 15.21
C PRO A 434 -25.88 -21.96 15.95
N ILE A 435 -26.22 -23.23 16.04
CA ILE A 435 -27.37 -23.66 16.86
C ILE A 435 -26.93 -23.52 18.33
N GLU A 436 -27.49 -22.55 19.05
CA GLU A 436 -27.38 -22.50 20.51
C GLU A 436 -28.16 -23.69 21.10
N GLY A 437 -27.48 -24.81 21.33
CA GLY A 437 -28.05 -26.03 21.84
C GLY A 437 -27.48 -27.22 21.10
N GLY A 438 -26.39 -27.78 21.64
CA GLY A 438 -25.58 -28.80 21.01
C GLY A 438 -26.38 -29.91 20.36
N LEU A 439 -26.06 -30.21 19.13
CA LEU A 439 -26.35 -31.51 18.51
C LEU A 439 -25.69 -32.62 19.36
N GLN A 440 -26.45 -33.27 20.22
CA GLN A 440 -26.08 -34.60 20.69
C GLN A 440 -26.13 -35.52 19.45
N PRO A 441 -25.06 -36.21 19.09
CA PRO A 441 -25.14 -37.25 18.09
C PRO A 441 -26.04 -38.34 18.65
N ALA A 442 -27.04 -38.75 17.90
CA ALA A 442 -27.91 -39.86 18.23
C ALA A 442 -27.02 -41.08 18.63
N GLN A 443 -27.03 -41.41 19.92
CA GLN A 443 -26.39 -42.63 20.43
C GLN A 443 -27.06 -43.83 19.76
N GLY A 444 -26.28 -44.59 19.04
CA GLY A 444 -26.72 -45.82 18.42
C GLY A 444 -27.41 -46.76 19.41
N LEU A 445 -28.62 -47.13 19.10
CA LEU A 445 -29.31 -48.25 19.72
C LEU A 445 -28.54 -49.53 19.32
N THR A 446 -27.70 -49.99 20.22
CA THR A 446 -27.15 -51.36 20.15
C THR A 446 -28.26 -52.33 20.48
N LEU A 447 -28.84 -52.97 19.46
CA LEU A 447 -29.71 -54.16 19.65
C LEU A 447 -28.85 -55.27 20.22
N ALA A 448 -29.07 -55.57 21.51
CA ALA A 448 -28.58 -56.79 22.14
C ALA A 448 -29.38 -57.99 21.63
N THR A 449 -28.75 -58.84 20.89
CA THR A 449 -29.23 -60.20 20.58
C THR A 449 -29.14 -61.06 21.82
N LYS A 450 -30.27 -61.63 22.15
CA LYS A 450 -30.36 -62.89 22.94
C LYS A 450 -31.03 -63.92 22.08
#